data_153f694e328670ce385efe93e79c0ed9
#
_entry.id   153f694e328670ce385efe93e79c0ed9
#
_cell.length_a   1.000
_cell.length_b   1.000
_cell.length_c   1.000
_cell.angle_alpha   90.00
_cell.angle_beta   90.00
_cell.angle_gamma   90.00
#
_symmetry.space_group_name_H-M   'P 1'
#
loop_
_entity.id
_entity.type
_entity.pdbx_description
1 polymer ?
#
loop_
_entity_poly.entity_id
_entity_poly.type
_entity_poly.pdbx_seq_one_letter_code
_entity_poly.pdbx_strand_id
1 'polypeptide(L)'
;MAKQQKIRIRLKAYDHKILDASAERIVDTAKRTGASVAGPVPLPTERNLYTILRSPHVNKDSREQFEMRTHKRLIDIIDPTPKTVDSLMSLDLPTGVDIEIKL
;
A
#
# COMPACT_ATOMS: atom_id res chain seq x y z
N MET A 1 9.18 25.45 -20.14
CA MET A 1 9.20 23.97 -20.13
C MET A 1 8.21 23.44 -19.14
N ALA A 2 7.33 22.58 -19.61
CA ALA A 2 6.37 21.96 -18.72
C ALA A 2 7.11 20.97 -17.80
N LYS A 3 6.99 21.18 -16.51
CA LYS A 3 7.48 20.19 -15.56
C LYS A 3 6.55 19.01 -15.57
N GLN A 4 7.09 17.82 -15.74
CA GLN A 4 6.31 16.61 -15.55
C GLN A 4 5.85 16.54 -14.11
N GLN A 5 4.54 16.52 -13.92
CA GLN A 5 3.99 16.27 -12.61
C GLN A 5 3.99 14.78 -12.35
N LYS A 6 4.25 14.43 -11.11
CA LYS A 6 4.34 13.05 -10.71
C LYS A 6 3.66 12.88 -9.36
N ILE A 7 2.76 11.91 -9.28
CA ILE A 7 2.14 11.53 -8.03
C ILE A 7 2.74 10.20 -7.60
N ARG A 8 3.30 10.18 -6.42
CA ARG A 8 3.84 8.96 -5.83
C ARG A 8 2.87 8.43 -4.80
N ILE A 9 2.40 7.21 -5.02
CA ILE A 9 1.46 6.56 -4.12
C ILE A 9 2.17 5.39 -3.46
N ARG A 10 2.14 5.39 -2.14
CA ARG A 10 2.72 4.32 -1.35
C ARG A 10 1.60 3.59 -0.63
N LEU A 11 1.51 2.30 -0.84
CA LEU A 11 0.50 1.45 -0.23
C LEU A 11 1.15 0.54 0.79
N LYS A 12 0.49 0.37 1.92
CA LYS A 12 0.92 -0.55 2.98
C LYS A 12 -0.25 -1.41 3.43
N ALA A 13 -0.01 -2.67 3.61
CA ALA A 13 -1.01 -3.58 4.17
C ALA A 13 -0.33 -4.81 4.76
N TYR A 14 -1.02 -5.45 5.68
CA TYR A 14 -0.54 -6.71 6.23
C TYR A 14 -0.84 -7.89 5.31
N ASP A 15 -1.88 -7.78 4.50
CA ASP A 15 -2.28 -8.81 3.55
C ASP A 15 -1.84 -8.42 2.15
N HIS A 16 -0.96 -9.23 1.56
CA HIS A 16 -0.43 -8.95 0.23
C HIS A 16 -1.49 -9.06 -0.87
N LYS A 17 -2.48 -9.92 -0.69
CA LYS A 17 -3.54 -10.11 -1.70
C LYS A 17 -4.41 -8.87 -1.82
N ILE A 18 -4.80 -8.30 -0.68
CA ILE A 18 -5.59 -7.07 -0.64
C ILE A 18 -4.77 -5.92 -1.20
N LEU A 19 -3.49 -5.89 -0.86
CA LEU A 19 -2.57 -4.85 -1.32
C LEU A 19 -2.43 -4.88 -2.85
N ASP A 20 -2.23 -6.05 -3.42
CA ASP A 20 -2.08 -6.21 -4.86
C ASP A 20 -3.37 -5.83 -5.61
N ALA A 21 -4.52 -6.23 -5.08
CA ALA A 21 -5.81 -5.85 -5.65
C ALA A 21 -6.02 -4.35 -5.62
N SER A 22 -5.64 -3.69 -4.54
CA SER A 22 -5.73 -2.23 -4.42
C SER A 22 -4.80 -1.54 -5.40
N ALA A 23 -3.57 -2.05 -5.56
CA ALA A 23 -2.61 -1.50 -6.50
C ALA A 23 -3.15 -1.59 -7.94
N GLU A 24 -3.74 -2.71 -8.31
CA GLU A 24 -4.35 -2.86 -9.64
C GLU A 24 -5.48 -1.86 -9.88
N ARG A 25 -6.32 -1.63 -8.88
CA ARG A 25 -7.40 -0.66 -8.97
C ARG A 25 -6.87 0.74 -9.22
N ILE A 26 -5.82 1.12 -8.51
CA ILE A 26 -5.20 2.44 -8.67
C ILE A 26 -4.62 2.58 -10.07
N VAL A 27 -3.90 1.56 -10.53
CA VAL A 27 -3.30 1.56 -11.88
C VAL A 27 -4.38 1.68 -12.95
N ASP A 28 -5.44 0.89 -12.86
CA ASP A 28 -6.54 0.93 -13.82
C ASP A 28 -7.23 2.29 -13.84
N THR A 29 -7.47 2.87 -12.66
CA THR A 29 -8.09 4.19 -12.54
C THR A 29 -7.24 5.25 -13.20
N ALA A 30 -5.93 5.22 -12.94
CA ALA A 30 -5.01 6.19 -13.53
C ALA A 30 -4.96 6.06 -15.06
N LYS A 31 -4.92 4.85 -15.56
CA LYS A 31 -4.89 4.60 -17.00
C LYS A 31 -6.18 5.08 -17.69
N ARG A 32 -7.32 4.87 -17.05
CA ARG A 32 -8.61 5.32 -17.58
C ARG A 32 -8.69 6.84 -17.72
N THR A 33 -7.98 7.55 -16.87
CA THR A 33 -7.98 9.02 -16.89
C THR A 33 -6.90 9.59 -17.81
N GLY A 34 -6.14 8.74 -18.48
CA GLY A 34 -5.15 9.16 -19.46
C GLY A 34 -3.75 9.39 -18.90
N ALA A 35 -3.52 9.11 -17.63
CA ALA A 35 -2.21 9.25 -17.03
C ALA A 35 -1.33 8.04 -17.37
N SER A 36 -0.03 8.27 -17.40
CA SER A 36 0.96 7.20 -17.52
C SER A 36 1.29 6.67 -16.14
N VAL A 37 1.44 5.36 -16.03
CA VAL A 37 1.71 4.72 -14.75
C VAL A 37 3.00 3.93 -14.86
N ALA A 38 3.95 4.22 -13.97
CA ALA A 38 5.06 3.32 -13.72
C ALA A 38 4.53 2.26 -12.76
N GLY A 39 4.47 1.02 -13.21
CA GLY A 39 3.73 -0.06 -12.60
C GLY A 39 4.03 -0.27 -11.12
N PRO A 40 3.22 -1.02 -10.41
CA PRO A 40 3.45 -1.21 -8.99
C PRO A 40 4.79 -1.90 -8.76
N VAL A 41 5.64 -1.24 -7.95
CA VAL A 41 6.94 -1.76 -7.59
C VAL A 41 6.85 -2.30 -6.16
N PRO A 42 7.15 -3.59 -5.94
CA PRO A 42 7.18 -4.09 -4.57
C PRO A 42 8.38 -3.53 -3.84
N LEU A 43 8.13 -2.93 -2.68
CA LEU A 43 9.18 -2.48 -1.79
C LEU A 43 9.50 -3.59 -0.80
N PRO A 44 10.67 -3.52 -0.13
CA PRO A 44 11.02 -4.54 0.86
C PRO A 44 9.93 -4.68 1.92
N THR A 45 9.60 -5.93 2.24
CA THR A 45 8.61 -6.24 3.26
C THR A 45 9.23 -6.09 4.64
N GLU A 46 8.57 -5.35 5.52
CA GLU A 46 9.00 -5.25 6.91
C GLU A 46 8.43 -6.41 7.71
N ARG A 47 9.30 -7.04 8.49
CA ARG A 47 8.92 -8.12 9.39
C ARG A 47 9.06 -7.62 10.81
N ASN A 48 7.98 -7.70 11.56
CA ASN A 48 8.00 -7.41 12.99
C ASN A 48 7.65 -8.67 13.75
N LEU A 49 8.53 -9.03 14.68
CA LEU A 49 8.32 -10.20 15.51
C LEU A 49 7.89 -9.74 16.88
N TYR A 50 6.72 -10.18 17.30
CA TYR A 50 6.20 -9.86 18.62
C TYR A 50 6.16 -11.13 19.45
N THR A 51 6.71 -11.04 20.66
CA THR A 51 6.62 -12.10 21.66
C THR A 51 5.62 -11.67 22.72
N ILE A 52 4.56 -12.43 22.88
CA ILE A 52 3.54 -12.16 23.88
C ILE A 52 3.61 -13.20 24.97
N LEU A 53 3.74 -12.71 26.20
CA LEU A 53 3.66 -13.56 27.39
C LEU A 53 2.20 -13.61 27.83
N ARG A 54 1.57 -14.77 27.69
CA ARG A 54 0.15 -14.90 28.00
C ARG A 54 -0.16 -14.91 29.48
N SER A 55 0.71 -15.51 30.29
CA SER A 55 0.51 -15.53 31.71
C SER A 55 1.83 -15.71 32.43
N PRO A 56 2.10 -14.92 33.48
CA PRO A 56 3.34 -15.06 34.23
C PRO A 56 3.36 -16.32 35.11
N HIS A 57 2.22 -16.95 35.31
CA HIS A 57 2.12 -18.12 36.16
C HIS A 57 2.15 -19.45 35.39
N VAL A 58 2.02 -19.37 34.09
CA VAL A 58 2.08 -20.55 33.25
C VAL A 58 3.51 -20.76 32.81
N ASN A 59 3.85 -22.00 32.61
CA ASN A 59 5.20 -22.40 32.28
C ASN A 59 5.70 -21.80 30.97
N LYS A 60 6.86 -22.24 30.57
CA LYS A 60 7.62 -21.66 29.45
C LYS A 60 6.87 -21.62 28.12
N ASP A 61 5.85 -22.44 27.96
CA ASP A 61 5.09 -22.53 26.73
C ASP A 61 4.07 -21.42 26.57
N SER A 62 3.96 -20.52 27.53
CA SER A 62 3.02 -19.40 27.43
C SER A 62 3.48 -18.31 26.49
N ARG A 63 4.65 -18.42 25.91
CA ARG A 63 5.16 -17.44 24.94
C ARG A 63 4.61 -17.76 23.57
N GLU A 64 3.93 -16.80 23.00
CA GLU A 64 3.54 -16.86 21.61
C GLU A 64 4.29 -15.80 20.82
N GLN A 65 4.90 -16.22 19.73
CA GLN A 65 5.56 -15.32 18.82
C GLN A 65 4.63 -15.07 17.63
N PHE A 66 4.31 -13.80 17.43
CA PHE A 66 3.54 -13.38 16.27
C PHE A 66 4.46 -12.66 15.32
N GLU A 67 4.42 -13.08 14.08
CA GLU A 67 5.12 -12.41 13.00
C GLU A 67 4.10 -11.58 12.22
N MET A 68 4.32 -10.28 12.16
CA MET A 68 3.54 -9.40 11.31
C MET A 68 4.41 -8.92 10.16
N ARG A 69 3.93 -9.14 8.96
CA ARG A 69 4.62 -8.67 7.75
C ARG A 69 3.85 -7.50 7.18
N THR A 70 4.54 -6.40 7.00
CA THR A 70 3.97 -5.22 6.34
C THR A 70 4.46 -5.21 4.91
N HIS A 71 3.55 -5.43 3.98
CA HIS A 71 3.85 -5.37 2.56
C HIS A 71 3.68 -3.94 2.06
N LYS A 72 4.55 -3.51 1.17
CA LYS A 72 4.55 -2.17 0.63
C LYS A 72 4.59 -2.21 -0.90
N ARG A 73 3.84 -1.32 -1.52
CA ARG A 73 3.86 -1.15 -2.98
C ARG A 73 4.00 0.32 -3.30
N LEU A 74 4.75 0.62 -4.34
CA LEU A 74 4.98 1.97 -4.81
C LEU A 74 4.43 2.11 -6.23
N ILE A 75 3.60 3.12 -6.44
CA ILE A 75 3.04 3.43 -7.75
C ILE A 75 3.37 4.87 -8.07
N ASP A 76 3.97 5.11 -9.23
CA ASP A 76 4.23 6.45 -9.72
C ASP A 76 3.26 6.74 -10.86
N ILE A 77 2.51 7.82 -10.74
CA ILE A 77 1.61 8.30 -11.78
C ILE A 77 2.26 9.52 -12.43
N ILE A 78 2.52 9.42 -13.72
CA ILE A 78 3.23 10.46 -14.48
C ILE A 78 2.20 11.22 -15.31
N ASP A 79 2.33 12.55 -15.31
CA ASP A 79 1.43 13.45 -16.02
C ASP A 79 -0.04 13.25 -15.64
N PRO A 80 -0.38 13.32 -14.36
CA PRO A 80 -1.78 13.16 -13.94
C PRO A 80 -2.60 14.34 -14.44
N THR A 81 -3.83 14.05 -14.85
CA THR A 81 -4.82 15.08 -15.16
C THR A 81 -5.61 15.41 -13.89
N PRO A 82 -6.34 16.56 -13.86
CA PRO A 82 -7.24 16.82 -12.73
C PRO A 82 -8.25 15.69 -12.53
N LYS A 83 -8.67 15.06 -13.60
CA LYS A 83 -9.58 13.92 -13.56
C LYS A 83 -8.92 12.72 -12.87
N THR A 84 -7.62 12.53 -13.05
CA THR A 84 -6.87 11.46 -12.36
C THR A 84 -6.90 11.67 -10.85
N VAL A 85 -6.62 12.89 -10.40
CA VAL A 85 -6.62 13.22 -8.97
C VAL A 85 -8.01 12.99 -8.37
N ASP A 86 -9.06 13.48 -9.03
CA ASP A 86 -10.42 13.32 -8.56
C ASP A 86 -10.82 11.85 -8.47
N SER A 87 -10.46 11.08 -9.48
CA SER A 87 -10.78 9.64 -9.51
C SER A 87 -10.06 8.88 -8.40
N LEU A 88 -8.82 9.24 -8.12
CA LEU A 88 -8.05 8.61 -7.03
C LEU A 88 -8.63 8.96 -5.67
N MET A 89 -9.07 10.21 -5.50
CA MET A 89 -9.66 10.64 -4.22
C MET A 89 -11.00 9.96 -3.94
N SER A 90 -11.75 9.63 -4.98
CA SER A 90 -13.04 8.96 -4.83
C SER A 90 -12.93 7.44 -4.88
N LEU A 91 -11.73 6.92 -5.03
CA LEU A 91 -11.53 5.47 -5.10
C LEU A 91 -11.75 4.84 -3.73
N ASP A 92 -12.60 3.82 -3.71
CA ASP A 92 -12.92 3.09 -2.49
C ASP A 92 -12.02 1.87 -2.37
N LEU A 93 -11.18 1.87 -1.36
CA LEU A 93 -10.23 0.79 -1.14
C LEU A 93 -10.66 -0.09 0.02
N PRO A 94 -10.26 -1.37 0.02
CA PRO A 94 -10.58 -2.27 1.12
C PRO A 94 -10.01 -1.78 2.46
N THR A 95 -10.69 -2.12 3.53
CA THR A 95 -10.20 -1.88 4.88
C THR A 95 -8.89 -2.64 5.10
N GLY A 96 -7.94 -2.00 5.74
CA GLY A 96 -6.65 -2.61 6.04
C GLY A 96 -5.52 -2.18 5.11
N VAL A 97 -5.80 -1.32 4.14
CA VAL A 97 -4.79 -0.75 3.26
C VAL A 97 -4.57 0.71 3.63
N ASP A 98 -3.35 1.05 3.97
CA ASP A 98 -2.95 2.44 4.20
C ASP A 98 -2.39 3.02 2.92
N ILE A 99 -2.84 4.23 2.60
CA ILE A 99 -2.40 4.95 1.40
C ILE A 99 -1.73 6.24 1.81
N GLU A 100 -0.55 6.46 1.25
CA GLU A 100 0.16 7.72 1.37
C GLU A 100 0.38 8.28 -0.02
N ILE A 101 -0.09 9.49 -0.26
CA ILE A 101 0.03 10.16 -1.55
C ILE A 101 0.95 11.36 -1.41
N LYS A 102 1.99 11.40 -2.23
CA LYS A 102 2.90 12.53 -2.32
C LYS A 102 2.81 13.16 -3.70
N LEU A 103 2.60 14.45 -3.70
CA LEU A 103 2.59 15.23 -4.93
C LEU A 103 3.97 15.74 -5.28
#